data_e4e901bcd4f66498957e43ad3c913715
#
_entry.id   e4e901bcd4f66498957e43ad3c913715
#
_cell.length_a   1.000
_cell.length_b   1.000
_cell.length_c   1.000
_cell.angle_alpha   90.00
_cell.angle_beta   90.00
_cell.angle_gamma   90.00
#
_symmetry.space_group_name_H-M   'P 1'
#
loop_
_entity.id
_entity.type
_entity.pdbx_description
1 polymer ?
#
loop_
_entity_poly.entity_id
_entity_poly.type
_entity_poly.pdbx_seq_one_letter_code
_entity_poly.pdbx_strand_id
1 'polypeptide(L)'
;MAKYSTYIELSPHYESVVDIDSESRHPGMWQEYIVHEDMKGAVEAICDSLKYEDEDKRRSFWIHGAYGTGKSYAGIVLKHLFEDDIESIRKFLSNQMLIQYRERFLSIREKGEFLVIWKSQATDIRSGIQLMMTMEDAIREKLKEKYGSAAYYGKNSLIAAAQKAVNDSSVNWEDLFTNPTYGLYEEYGSVGEFRDDVVNRSLKAANIVARIYRDKGWGFFTSLTMFKEWVADVIEGNHLQDTGIVFIWDEFTSYLRNNPTDDVLQPLSEFCKEQPFFMFLIVHKAEQGPL
;
A
#
# COMPACT_ATOMS: atom_id res chain seq x y z
N MET A 1 18.45 -32.30 -35.54
CA MET A 1 17.50 -31.94 -34.47
C MET A 1 16.97 -30.56 -34.80
N ALA A 2 15.66 -30.40 -35.00
CA ALA A 2 15.05 -29.09 -35.16
C ALA A 2 15.17 -28.32 -33.81
N LYS A 3 15.57 -27.06 -33.83
CA LYS A 3 15.66 -26.24 -32.63
C LYS A 3 14.24 -25.92 -32.16
N TYR A 4 13.96 -25.95 -30.85
CA TYR A 4 12.64 -25.60 -30.28
C TYR A 4 12.15 -24.24 -30.77
N SER A 5 13.05 -23.28 -31.04
CA SER A 5 12.75 -21.97 -31.65
C SER A 5 12.04 -22.03 -33.02
N THR A 6 11.96 -23.21 -33.66
CA THR A 6 11.21 -23.40 -34.90
C THR A 6 9.71 -23.63 -34.64
N TYR A 7 9.34 -23.93 -33.38
CA TYR A 7 7.98 -24.31 -32.99
C TYR A 7 7.39 -23.39 -31.91
N ILE A 8 8.22 -22.54 -31.32
CA ILE A 8 7.82 -21.65 -30.23
C ILE A 8 8.29 -20.24 -30.58
N GLU A 9 7.35 -19.36 -30.84
CA GLU A 9 7.59 -17.91 -30.89
C GLU A 9 7.21 -17.32 -29.55
N LEU A 10 8.15 -16.61 -28.94
CA LEU A 10 7.84 -15.79 -27.78
C LEU A 10 7.09 -14.55 -28.26
N SER A 11 6.06 -14.14 -27.51
CA SER A 11 5.43 -12.82 -27.73
C SER A 11 6.52 -11.75 -27.76
N PRO A 12 6.47 -10.77 -28.68
CA PRO A 12 7.41 -9.66 -28.68
C PRO A 12 7.32 -8.82 -27.38
N HIS A 13 6.24 -8.98 -26.61
CA HIS A 13 6.02 -8.33 -25.31
C HIS A 13 6.29 -9.27 -24.14
N TYR A 14 6.94 -10.44 -24.37
CA TYR A 14 7.27 -11.35 -23.29
C TYR A 14 8.31 -10.73 -22.35
N GLU A 15 7.94 -10.55 -21.10
CA GLU A 15 8.85 -10.22 -20.01
C GLU A 15 8.98 -11.39 -19.04
N SER A 16 10.22 -11.74 -18.71
CA SER A 16 10.51 -12.83 -17.77
C SER A 16 10.13 -12.46 -16.32
N VAL A 17 10.08 -11.17 -16.00
CA VAL A 17 9.65 -10.60 -14.74
C VAL A 17 8.70 -9.46 -15.06
N VAL A 18 7.51 -9.53 -14.51
CA VAL A 18 6.50 -8.49 -14.62
C VAL A 18 6.43 -7.72 -13.30
N ASP A 19 6.71 -6.43 -13.36
CA ASP A 19 6.63 -5.48 -12.27
C ASP A 19 5.91 -4.20 -12.73
N ILE A 20 5.76 -3.21 -11.87
CA ILE A 20 5.10 -1.95 -12.22
C ILE A 20 5.84 -1.15 -13.29
N ASP A 21 7.16 -1.32 -13.40
CA ASP A 21 7.97 -0.66 -14.44
C ASP A 21 7.77 -1.32 -15.81
N SER A 22 7.44 -2.62 -15.83
CA SER A 22 7.08 -3.35 -17.06
C SER A 22 5.90 -2.72 -17.75
N GLU A 23 4.90 -2.27 -16.99
CA GLU A 23 3.74 -1.60 -17.52
C GLU A 23 4.06 -0.24 -18.16
N SER A 24 5.00 0.51 -17.59
CA SER A 24 5.48 1.76 -18.17
C SER A 24 6.14 1.54 -19.54
N ARG A 25 6.77 0.37 -19.74
CA ARG A 25 7.39 -0.04 -21.02
C ARG A 25 6.37 -0.57 -22.03
N HIS A 26 5.31 -1.22 -21.55
CA HIS A 26 4.27 -1.87 -22.35
C HIS A 26 2.86 -1.46 -21.86
N PRO A 27 2.41 -0.22 -22.14
CA PRO A 27 1.10 0.25 -21.72
C PRO A 27 -0.02 -0.66 -22.22
N GLY A 28 -0.91 -1.06 -21.32
CA GLY A 28 -2.04 -1.92 -21.66
C GLY A 28 -1.75 -3.43 -21.59
N MET A 29 -0.54 -3.84 -21.21
CA MET A 29 -0.21 -5.26 -21.04
C MET A 29 -1.15 -5.97 -20.07
N TRP A 30 -1.71 -5.28 -19.10
CA TRP A 30 -2.65 -5.85 -18.14
C TRP A 30 -3.90 -6.46 -18.79
N GLN A 31 -4.31 -5.98 -19.98
CA GLN A 31 -5.43 -6.52 -20.75
C GLN A 31 -5.11 -7.88 -21.40
N GLU A 32 -3.83 -8.20 -21.53
CA GLU A 32 -3.36 -9.49 -22.06
C GLU A 32 -3.26 -10.57 -20.98
N TYR A 33 -3.57 -10.21 -19.71
CA TYR A 33 -3.52 -11.16 -18.60
C TYR A 33 -4.47 -12.33 -18.83
N ILE A 34 -3.92 -13.54 -18.70
CA ILE A 34 -4.70 -14.78 -18.84
C ILE A 34 -5.48 -14.99 -17.54
N VAL A 35 -6.80 -14.79 -17.61
CA VAL A 35 -7.68 -14.99 -16.46
C VAL A 35 -7.75 -16.47 -16.11
N HIS A 36 -7.55 -16.78 -14.84
CA HIS A 36 -7.67 -18.12 -14.26
C HIS A 36 -8.57 -18.07 -13.00
N GLU A 37 -8.85 -19.25 -12.39
CA GLU A 37 -9.80 -19.37 -11.28
C GLU A 37 -9.43 -18.47 -10.06
N ASP A 38 -8.15 -18.28 -9.76
CA ASP A 38 -7.74 -17.42 -8.63
C ASP A 38 -8.08 -15.94 -8.90
N MET A 39 -7.86 -15.45 -10.14
CA MET A 39 -8.25 -14.09 -10.51
C MET A 39 -9.77 -13.93 -10.49
N LYS A 40 -10.51 -14.93 -10.99
CA LYS A 40 -11.96 -14.93 -10.89
C LYS A 40 -12.43 -14.86 -9.44
N GLY A 41 -11.84 -15.67 -8.55
CA GLY A 41 -12.13 -15.65 -7.13
C GLY A 41 -11.80 -14.30 -6.46
N ALA A 42 -10.70 -13.63 -6.88
CA ALA A 42 -10.35 -12.31 -6.42
C ALA A 42 -11.39 -11.26 -6.85
N VAL A 43 -11.80 -11.25 -8.12
CA VAL A 43 -12.83 -10.33 -8.63
C VAL A 43 -14.18 -10.58 -7.94
N GLU A 44 -14.57 -11.84 -7.71
CA GLU A 44 -15.76 -12.21 -6.95
C GLU A 44 -15.72 -11.65 -5.54
N ALA A 45 -14.62 -11.90 -4.80
CA ALA A 45 -14.44 -11.43 -3.43
C ALA A 45 -14.45 -9.89 -3.35
N ILE A 46 -13.84 -9.21 -4.31
CA ILE A 46 -13.90 -7.75 -4.41
C ILE A 46 -15.35 -7.29 -4.63
N CYS A 47 -16.06 -7.87 -5.58
CA CYS A 47 -17.48 -7.54 -5.82
C CYS A 47 -18.34 -7.77 -4.57
N ASP A 48 -18.05 -8.79 -3.77
CA ASP A 48 -18.78 -9.05 -2.53
C ASP A 48 -18.42 -8.04 -1.44
N SER A 49 -17.16 -7.66 -1.34
CA SER A 49 -16.70 -6.64 -0.38
C SER A 49 -17.21 -5.23 -0.65
N LEU A 50 -17.59 -4.95 -1.88
CA LEU A 50 -18.10 -3.65 -2.33
C LEU A 50 -19.63 -3.50 -2.12
N LYS A 51 -20.33 -4.53 -1.66
CA LYS A 51 -21.71 -4.43 -1.19
C LYS A 51 -21.74 -3.73 0.17
N TYR A 52 -22.22 -2.51 0.19
CA TYR A 52 -22.26 -1.66 1.38
C TYR A 52 -23.24 -2.14 2.49
N GLU A 53 -24.07 -3.13 2.22
CA GLU A 53 -25.13 -3.57 3.13
C GLU A 53 -24.74 -4.75 4.02
N ASP A 54 -23.63 -5.45 3.72
CA ASP A 54 -23.21 -6.62 4.50
C ASP A 54 -22.18 -6.24 5.59
N GLU A 55 -22.43 -6.68 6.82
CA GLU A 55 -21.56 -6.47 7.98
C GLU A 55 -20.20 -7.18 7.86
N ASP A 56 -20.05 -8.16 6.95
CA ASP A 56 -18.83 -8.98 6.80
C ASP A 56 -18.01 -8.55 5.57
N LYS A 57 -17.69 -7.27 5.48
CA LYS A 57 -16.95 -6.67 4.36
C LYS A 57 -15.47 -7.03 4.41
N ARG A 58 -15.07 -8.00 3.60
CA ARG A 58 -13.65 -8.39 3.46
C ARG A 58 -12.97 -7.46 2.47
N ARG A 59 -12.14 -6.52 2.95
CA ARG A 59 -11.37 -5.58 2.13
C ARG A 59 -9.85 -5.70 2.33
N SER A 60 -9.41 -6.72 3.06
CA SER A 60 -8.01 -7.08 3.20
C SER A 60 -7.76 -8.41 2.49
N PHE A 61 -6.92 -8.39 1.46
CA PHE A 61 -6.66 -9.51 0.57
C PHE A 61 -5.17 -9.88 0.60
N TRP A 62 -4.91 -11.17 0.66
CA TRP A 62 -3.57 -11.72 0.59
C TRP A 62 -3.40 -12.49 -0.72
N ILE A 63 -2.52 -12.02 -1.59
CA ILE A 63 -2.14 -12.69 -2.83
C ILE A 63 -0.86 -13.45 -2.57
N HIS A 64 -0.94 -14.76 -2.42
CA HIS A 64 0.21 -15.59 -2.09
C HIS A 64 0.46 -16.66 -3.15
N GLY A 65 1.71 -17.05 -3.34
CA GLY A 65 2.11 -18.10 -4.27
C GLY A 65 3.61 -18.21 -4.39
N ALA A 66 4.09 -19.23 -5.12
CA ALA A 66 5.50 -19.42 -5.41
C ALA A 66 6.07 -18.24 -6.23
N TYR A 67 7.39 -18.16 -6.30
CA TYR A 67 8.05 -17.19 -7.17
C TYR A 67 7.70 -17.46 -8.63
N GLY A 68 7.52 -16.43 -9.45
CA GLY A 68 7.20 -16.58 -10.89
C GLY A 68 5.77 -17.01 -11.22
N THR A 69 4.82 -17.05 -10.25
CA THR A 69 3.42 -17.43 -10.48
C THR A 69 2.50 -16.28 -10.94
N GLY A 70 3.06 -15.14 -11.34
CA GLY A 70 2.27 -14.02 -11.87
C GLY A 70 1.57 -13.16 -10.83
N LYS A 71 1.94 -13.22 -9.54
CA LYS A 71 1.30 -12.44 -8.47
C LYS A 71 1.37 -10.93 -8.68
N SER A 72 2.55 -10.39 -9.01
CA SER A 72 2.72 -8.97 -9.30
C SER A 72 1.89 -8.56 -10.51
N TYR A 73 1.81 -9.41 -11.53
CA TYR A 73 0.95 -9.18 -12.69
C TYR A 73 -0.54 -9.15 -12.31
N ALA A 74 -0.99 -10.07 -11.45
CA ALA A 74 -2.34 -10.04 -10.90
C ALA A 74 -2.60 -8.74 -10.12
N GLY A 75 -1.62 -8.27 -9.33
CA GLY A 75 -1.70 -6.99 -8.62
C GLY A 75 -1.83 -5.79 -9.57
N ILE A 76 -1.08 -5.80 -10.69
CA ILE A 76 -1.19 -4.77 -11.74
C ILE A 76 -2.59 -4.78 -12.37
N VAL A 77 -3.13 -5.96 -12.69
CA VAL A 77 -4.51 -6.08 -13.18
C VAL A 77 -5.50 -5.48 -12.18
N LEU A 78 -5.37 -5.79 -10.89
CA LEU A 78 -6.24 -5.22 -9.85
C LEU A 78 -6.10 -3.71 -9.79
N LYS A 79 -4.87 -3.16 -9.87
CA LYS A 79 -4.64 -1.71 -9.94
C LYS A 79 -5.47 -1.08 -11.05
N HIS A 80 -5.39 -1.62 -12.27
CA HIS A 80 -6.13 -1.11 -13.43
C HIS A 80 -7.63 -1.25 -13.30
N LEU A 81 -8.14 -2.32 -12.73
CA LEU A 81 -9.57 -2.48 -12.46
C LEU A 81 -10.12 -1.35 -11.57
N PHE A 82 -9.31 -0.80 -10.67
CA PHE A 82 -9.69 0.31 -9.80
C PHE A 82 -9.35 1.71 -10.35
N GLU A 83 -8.42 1.82 -11.29
CA GLU A 83 -7.88 3.12 -11.72
C GLU A 83 -8.28 3.53 -13.16
N ASP A 84 -8.38 2.56 -14.10
CA ASP A 84 -8.59 2.82 -15.51
C ASP A 84 -10.02 3.27 -15.85
N ASP A 85 -10.20 3.68 -17.10
CA ASP A 85 -11.49 4.07 -17.64
C ASP A 85 -12.47 2.88 -17.74
N ILE A 86 -13.75 3.19 -17.68
CA ILE A 86 -14.84 2.20 -17.66
C ILE A 86 -14.83 1.29 -18.89
N GLU A 87 -14.45 1.79 -20.06
CA GLU A 87 -14.47 0.99 -21.29
C GLU A 87 -13.34 -0.03 -21.31
N SER A 88 -12.14 0.33 -20.87
CA SER A 88 -11.02 -0.59 -20.71
C SER A 88 -11.34 -1.70 -19.71
N ILE A 89 -11.92 -1.34 -18.57
CA ILE A 89 -12.35 -2.30 -17.53
C ILE A 89 -13.47 -3.20 -18.08
N ARG A 90 -14.46 -2.66 -18.76
CA ARG A 90 -15.57 -3.41 -19.39
C ARG A 90 -15.04 -4.45 -20.37
N LYS A 91 -14.05 -4.08 -21.19
CA LYS A 91 -13.42 -4.98 -22.15
C LYS A 91 -12.74 -6.16 -21.44
N PHE A 92 -11.95 -5.91 -20.41
CA PHE A 92 -11.29 -6.95 -19.62
C PHE A 92 -12.30 -7.88 -18.93
N LEU A 93 -13.28 -7.31 -18.25
CA LEU A 93 -14.34 -8.06 -17.55
C LEU A 93 -15.32 -8.80 -18.50
N SER A 94 -15.22 -8.59 -19.80
CA SER A 94 -15.97 -9.37 -20.81
C SER A 94 -15.39 -10.76 -21.07
N ASN A 95 -14.25 -11.11 -20.45
CA ASN A 95 -13.71 -12.46 -20.42
C ASN A 95 -14.78 -13.44 -19.90
N GLN A 96 -14.87 -14.64 -20.49
CA GLN A 96 -15.90 -15.65 -20.14
C GLN A 96 -15.93 -16.00 -18.65
N MET A 97 -14.80 -15.98 -17.97
CA MET A 97 -14.71 -16.27 -16.53
C MET A 97 -15.17 -15.12 -15.64
N LEU A 98 -15.14 -13.88 -16.14
CA LEU A 98 -15.41 -12.66 -15.35
C LEU A 98 -16.75 -12.01 -15.70
N ILE A 99 -17.37 -12.36 -16.82
CA ILE A 99 -18.55 -11.68 -17.38
C ILE A 99 -19.73 -11.60 -16.40
N GLN A 100 -19.86 -12.59 -15.51
CA GLN A 100 -20.93 -12.61 -14.49
C GLN A 100 -20.75 -11.55 -13.40
N TYR A 101 -19.54 -11.04 -13.21
CA TYR A 101 -19.20 -9.99 -12.23
C TYR A 101 -19.14 -8.60 -12.86
N ARG A 102 -19.13 -8.52 -14.19
CA ARG A 102 -18.90 -7.29 -14.96
C ARG A 102 -19.82 -6.14 -14.55
N GLU A 103 -21.12 -6.31 -14.67
CA GLU A 103 -22.07 -5.21 -14.40
C GLU A 103 -22.02 -4.78 -12.93
N ARG A 104 -21.78 -5.74 -12.04
CA ARG A 104 -21.65 -5.47 -10.62
C ARG A 104 -20.39 -4.66 -10.30
N PHE A 105 -19.26 -5.00 -10.90
CA PHE A 105 -18.00 -4.25 -10.74
C PHE A 105 -18.13 -2.85 -11.36
N LEU A 106 -18.68 -2.75 -12.56
CA LEU A 106 -18.87 -1.47 -13.25
C LEU A 106 -19.80 -0.53 -12.49
N SER A 107 -20.90 -1.02 -11.90
CA SER A 107 -21.80 -0.19 -11.11
C SER A 107 -21.12 0.50 -9.89
N ILE A 108 -20.03 -0.06 -9.42
CA ILE A 108 -19.24 0.53 -8.34
C ILE A 108 -18.30 1.59 -8.91
N ARG A 109 -17.67 1.31 -10.03
CA ARG A 109 -16.77 2.26 -10.71
C ARG A 109 -17.53 3.49 -11.24
N GLU A 110 -18.81 3.35 -11.56
CA GLU A 110 -19.69 4.46 -11.95
C GLU A 110 -20.01 5.41 -10.79
N LYS A 111 -19.85 4.99 -9.53
CA LYS A 111 -20.03 5.87 -8.36
C LYS A 111 -18.92 6.89 -8.20
N GLY A 112 -17.74 6.63 -8.77
CA GLY A 112 -16.59 7.53 -8.69
C GLY A 112 -15.26 6.83 -8.87
N GLU A 113 -14.21 7.59 -8.64
CA GLU A 113 -12.83 7.13 -8.76
C GLU A 113 -12.27 6.73 -7.40
N PHE A 114 -11.56 5.62 -7.37
CA PHE A 114 -10.77 5.19 -6.21
C PHE A 114 -9.45 5.97 -6.12
N LEU A 115 -8.92 6.07 -4.91
CA LEU A 115 -7.54 6.48 -4.70
C LEU A 115 -6.66 5.23 -4.67
N VAL A 116 -5.99 4.92 -5.78
CA VAL A 116 -5.20 3.70 -5.92
C VAL A 116 -3.72 3.98 -5.66
N ILE A 117 -3.14 3.28 -4.71
CA ILE A 117 -1.73 3.39 -4.31
C ILE A 117 -1.04 2.05 -4.59
N TRP A 118 0.07 2.11 -5.31
CA TRP A 118 0.99 1.00 -5.48
C TRP A 118 2.26 1.25 -4.69
N LYS A 119 2.65 0.28 -3.87
CA LYS A 119 3.92 0.28 -3.15
C LYS A 119 4.67 -1.01 -3.45
N SER A 120 5.94 -0.89 -3.82
CA SER A 120 6.85 -2.02 -3.99
C SER A 120 7.82 -2.08 -2.83
N GLN A 121 8.15 -3.29 -2.40
CA GLN A 121 9.14 -3.59 -1.36
C GLN A 121 8.78 -3.03 0.04
N ALA A 122 9.23 -3.75 1.04
CA ALA A 122 9.07 -3.39 2.46
C ALA A 122 10.32 -3.76 3.27
N THR A 123 11.50 -3.74 2.60
CA THR A 123 12.77 -4.22 3.16
C THR A 123 13.27 -3.38 4.34
N ASP A 124 12.98 -2.09 4.34
CA ASP A 124 13.49 -1.14 5.33
C ASP A 124 12.51 -0.89 6.49
N ILE A 125 11.34 -1.52 6.44
CA ILE A 125 10.30 -1.36 7.47
C ILE A 125 10.58 -2.34 8.62
N ARG A 126 10.76 -1.79 9.84
CA ARG A 126 11.15 -2.54 11.04
C ARG A 126 10.12 -2.52 12.16
N SER A 127 8.96 -1.90 11.95
CA SER A 127 7.89 -1.85 12.95
C SER A 127 6.55 -1.49 12.31
N GLY A 128 5.44 -1.80 12.99
CA GLY A 128 4.10 -1.42 12.57
C GLY A 128 3.89 0.10 12.51
N ILE A 129 4.56 0.86 13.37
CA ILE A 129 4.52 2.32 13.30
C ILE A 129 5.16 2.80 11.99
N GLN A 130 6.31 2.26 11.64
CA GLN A 130 6.98 2.60 10.38
C GLN A 130 6.15 2.16 9.17
N LEU A 131 5.47 1.01 9.25
CA LEU A 131 4.52 0.58 8.22
C LEU A 131 3.42 1.62 8.02
N MET A 132 2.75 2.04 9.09
CA MET A 132 1.67 3.02 9.04
C MET A 132 2.14 4.39 8.53
N MET A 133 3.32 4.86 8.95
CA MET A 133 3.90 6.10 8.43
C MET A 133 4.23 6.01 6.94
N THR A 134 4.70 4.85 6.47
CA THR A 134 4.96 4.61 5.05
C THR A 134 3.66 4.60 4.25
N MET A 135 2.58 4.03 4.81
CA MET A 135 1.25 4.09 4.20
C MET A 135 0.70 5.51 4.15
N GLU A 136 0.85 6.27 5.24
CA GLU A 136 0.45 7.67 5.30
C GLU A 136 1.14 8.50 4.21
N ASP A 137 2.45 8.38 4.10
CA ASP A 137 3.25 9.11 3.12
C ASP A 137 2.81 8.78 1.69
N ALA A 138 2.66 7.50 1.37
CA ALA A 138 2.21 7.05 0.05
C ALA A 138 0.79 7.55 -0.30
N ILE A 139 -0.12 7.56 0.67
CA ILE A 139 -1.47 8.13 0.50
C ILE A 139 -1.38 9.63 0.20
N ARG A 140 -0.55 10.36 0.94
CA ARG A 140 -0.37 11.81 0.75
C ARG A 140 0.23 12.15 -0.62
N GLU A 141 1.23 11.40 -1.06
CA GLU A 141 1.81 11.57 -2.39
C GLU A 141 0.76 11.35 -3.48
N LYS A 142 -0.03 10.28 -3.37
CA LYS A 142 -1.10 10.01 -4.34
C LYS A 142 -2.21 11.05 -4.32
N LEU A 143 -2.58 11.57 -3.16
CA LEU A 143 -3.53 12.67 -3.03
C LEU A 143 -3.01 13.93 -3.73
N LYS A 144 -1.72 14.25 -3.52
CA LYS A 144 -1.07 15.38 -4.17
C LYS A 144 -1.04 15.23 -5.70
N GLU A 145 -0.69 14.03 -6.17
CA GLU A 145 -0.68 13.71 -7.60
C GLU A 145 -2.06 13.90 -8.23
N LYS A 146 -3.11 13.35 -7.57
CA LYS A 146 -4.46 13.29 -8.13
C LYS A 146 -5.21 14.62 -8.00
N TYR A 147 -5.12 15.29 -6.86
CA TYR A 147 -5.94 16.46 -6.53
C TYR A 147 -5.15 17.77 -6.44
N GLY A 148 -3.82 17.72 -6.46
CA GLY A 148 -2.96 18.91 -6.38
C GLY A 148 -3.25 19.77 -5.15
N SER A 149 -3.57 21.04 -5.36
CA SER A 149 -3.89 21.98 -4.29
C SER A 149 -5.27 21.77 -3.62
N ALA A 150 -6.15 20.99 -4.25
CA ALA A 150 -7.46 20.65 -3.69
C ALA A 150 -7.41 19.43 -2.75
N ALA A 151 -6.27 18.75 -2.66
CA ALA A 151 -6.10 17.58 -1.80
C ALA A 151 -6.28 17.90 -0.32
N TYR A 152 -7.10 17.12 0.36
CA TYR A 152 -7.21 17.18 1.82
C TYR A 152 -6.35 16.09 2.47
N TYR A 153 -5.42 16.50 3.31
CA TYR A 153 -4.40 15.61 3.89
C TYR A 153 -4.71 15.12 5.31
N GLY A 154 -5.90 15.35 5.82
CA GLY A 154 -6.25 15.04 7.21
C GLY A 154 -5.54 15.93 8.25
N LYS A 155 -6.06 15.95 9.47
CA LYS A 155 -5.59 16.86 10.54
C LYS A 155 -4.52 16.24 11.44
N ASN A 156 -4.71 15.02 11.88
CA ASN A 156 -3.93 14.39 12.95
C ASN A 156 -3.13 13.19 12.43
N SER A 157 -2.10 13.45 11.66
CA SER A 157 -1.28 12.39 11.07
C SER A 157 -0.11 11.98 11.95
N LEU A 158 0.44 10.77 11.72
CA LEU A 158 1.64 10.27 12.40
C LEU A 158 2.86 11.15 12.10
N ILE A 159 3.01 11.60 10.85
CA ILE A 159 4.10 12.49 10.44
C ILE A 159 3.93 13.88 11.09
N ALA A 160 2.70 14.40 11.16
CA ALA A 160 2.43 15.65 11.87
C ALA A 160 2.70 15.53 13.38
N ALA A 161 2.44 14.37 13.98
CA ALA A 161 2.81 14.12 15.36
C ALA A 161 4.34 14.15 15.56
N ALA A 162 5.13 13.58 14.64
CA ALA A 162 6.59 13.66 14.68
C ALA A 162 7.09 15.11 14.54
N GLN A 163 6.48 15.90 13.64
CA GLN A 163 6.80 17.33 13.50
C GLN A 163 6.53 18.12 14.78
N LYS A 164 5.43 17.82 15.46
CA LYS A 164 5.11 18.43 16.75
C LYS A 164 6.08 18.01 17.84
N ALA A 165 6.42 16.72 17.88
CA ALA A 165 7.32 16.15 18.87
C ALA A 165 8.74 16.70 18.76
N VAL A 166 9.29 16.88 17.55
CA VAL A 166 10.64 17.44 17.36
C VAL A 166 10.76 18.89 17.79
N ASN A 167 9.64 19.61 17.83
CA ASN A 167 9.56 21.00 18.29
C ASN A 167 9.18 21.14 19.78
N ASP A 168 9.02 20.02 20.49
CA ASP A 168 8.75 20.04 21.93
C ASP A 168 9.98 20.54 22.70
N SER A 169 9.83 21.69 23.34
CA SER A 169 10.91 22.33 24.12
C SER A 169 11.25 21.59 25.42
N SER A 170 10.40 20.67 25.88
CA SER A 170 10.68 19.84 27.05
C SER A 170 11.70 18.72 26.75
N VAL A 171 11.94 18.42 25.47
CA VAL A 171 12.88 17.41 25.02
C VAL A 171 14.26 18.00 24.74
N ASN A 172 15.28 17.50 25.42
CA ASN A 172 16.66 17.89 25.15
C ASN A 172 17.21 17.15 23.91
N TRP A 173 16.97 17.73 22.74
CA TRP A 173 17.40 17.16 21.47
C TRP A 173 18.92 17.15 21.27
N GLU A 174 19.69 18.03 21.95
CA GLU A 174 21.16 18.02 21.89
C GLU A 174 21.74 16.76 22.52
N ASP A 175 21.21 16.34 23.68
CA ASP A 175 21.60 15.09 24.31
C ASP A 175 21.24 13.86 23.50
N LEU A 176 20.08 13.88 22.84
CA LEU A 176 19.62 12.79 21.97
C LEU A 176 20.45 12.72 20.69
N PHE A 177 20.84 13.87 20.14
CA PHE A 177 21.63 13.98 18.93
C PHE A 177 23.01 13.34 19.10
N THR A 178 23.64 13.56 20.24
CA THR A 178 24.98 13.00 20.56
C THR A 178 24.92 11.56 21.06
N ASN A 179 23.73 11.01 21.30
CA ASN A 179 23.56 9.64 21.80
C ASN A 179 23.79 8.62 20.67
N PRO A 180 24.83 7.75 20.79
CA PRO A 180 25.16 6.78 19.73
C PRO A 180 24.06 5.76 19.46
N THR A 181 23.12 5.54 20.40
CA THR A 181 21.99 4.63 20.22
C THR A 181 21.09 5.03 19.05
N TYR A 182 20.99 6.33 18.76
CA TYR A 182 20.11 6.86 17.74
C TYR A 182 20.80 7.18 16.42
N GLY A 183 22.14 7.32 16.42
CA GLY A 183 22.97 7.54 15.24
C GLY A 183 22.71 8.87 14.53
N LEU A 184 22.09 9.86 15.20
CA LEU A 184 21.73 11.14 14.59
C LEU A 184 22.95 11.91 14.08
N TYR A 185 24.01 11.97 14.87
CA TYR A 185 25.24 12.68 14.51
C TYR A 185 26.02 12.03 13.35
N GLU A 186 25.72 10.78 13.01
CA GLU A 186 26.32 10.08 11.86
C GLU A 186 25.60 10.46 10.55
N GLU A 187 24.34 10.87 10.65
CA GLU A 187 23.48 11.17 9.51
C GLU A 187 23.27 12.67 9.27
N TYR A 188 23.30 13.47 10.33
CA TYR A 188 22.99 14.90 10.29
C TYR A 188 24.14 15.71 10.86
N GLY A 189 24.43 16.86 10.26
CA GLY A 189 25.48 17.76 10.75
C GLY A 189 25.12 18.53 12.02
N SER A 190 23.81 18.64 12.33
CA SER A 190 23.31 19.36 13.50
C SER A 190 21.89 18.94 13.89
N VAL A 191 21.48 19.26 15.13
CA VAL A 191 20.07 19.12 15.57
C VAL A 191 19.13 19.96 14.71
N GLY A 192 19.60 21.14 14.26
CA GLY A 192 18.81 22.00 13.38
C GLY A 192 18.49 21.31 12.06
N GLU A 193 19.48 20.73 11.40
CA GLU A 193 19.31 19.98 10.15
C GLU A 193 18.37 18.79 10.32
N PHE A 194 18.51 18.02 11.41
CA PHE A 194 17.56 16.94 11.73
C PHE A 194 16.13 17.44 11.89
N ARG A 195 15.93 18.55 12.64
CA ARG A 195 14.61 19.15 12.83
C ARG A 195 14.01 19.63 11.52
N ASP A 196 14.80 20.29 10.68
CA ASP A 196 14.37 20.76 9.37
C ASP A 196 13.91 19.59 8.50
N ASP A 197 14.61 18.46 8.54
CA ASP A 197 14.27 17.25 7.80
C ASP A 197 12.93 16.66 8.29
N VAL A 198 12.69 16.60 9.61
CA VAL A 198 11.37 16.20 10.17
C VAL A 198 10.27 17.18 9.75
N VAL A 199 10.52 18.48 9.80
CA VAL A 199 9.56 19.54 9.42
C VAL A 199 9.24 19.45 7.92
N ASN A 200 10.22 19.11 7.09
CA ASN A 200 10.07 18.88 5.65
C ASN A 200 9.49 17.50 5.32
N ARG A 201 8.99 16.78 6.34
CA ARG A 201 8.29 15.50 6.20
C ARG A 201 9.14 14.34 5.71
N SER A 202 10.42 14.32 6.03
CA SER A 202 11.25 13.14 5.83
C SER A 202 10.69 11.97 6.64
N LEU A 203 10.25 10.93 5.95
CA LEU A 203 9.76 9.69 6.56
C LEU A 203 10.83 9.06 7.45
N LYS A 204 12.10 9.10 7.02
CA LYS A 204 13.24 8.61 7.77
C LYS A 204 13.39 9.35 9.09
N ALA A 205 13.42 10.68 9.06
CA ALA A 205 13.55 11.53 10.24
C ALA A 205 12.36 11.37 11.19
N ALA A 206 11.12 11.32 10.67
CA ALA A 206 9.93 11.09 11.47
C ALA A 206 9.95 9.71 12.17
N ASN A 207 10.43 8.66 11.52
CA ASN A 207 10.61 7.34 12.12
C ASN A 207 11.65 7.33 13.24
N ILE A 208 12.71 8.13 13.12
CA ILE A 208 13.70 8.28 14.20
C ILE A 208 13.05 8.93 15.42
N VAL A 209 12.27 10.00 15.24
CA VAL A 209 11.50 10.63 16.32
C VAL A 209 10.59 9.61 17.01
N ALA A 210 9.82 8.85 16.24
CA ALA A 210 8.92 7.82 16.77
C ALA A 210 9.67 6.76 17.58
N ARG A 211 10.84 6.30 17.08
CA ARG A 211 11.70 5.35 17.78
C ARG A 211 12.20 5.91 19.12
N ILE A 212 12.71 7.14 19.15
CA ILE A 212 13.20 7.79 20.35
C ILE A 212 12.10 7.87 21.40
N TYR A 213 10.93 8.35 21.05
CA TYR A 213 9.81 8.50 21.98
C TYR A 213 9.38 7.13 22.55
N ARG A 214 9.29 6.10 21.72
CA ARG A 214 9.01 4.73 22.16
C ARG A 214 10.06 4.23 23.14
N ASP A 215 11.35 4.36 22.84
CA ASP A 215 12.44 3.84 23.63
C ASP A 215 12.56 4.58 24.99
N LYS A 216 12.15 5.85 25.04
CA LYS A 216 12.09 6.65 26.26
C LYS A 216 10.80 6.41 27.07
N GLY A 217 9.84 5.66 26.54
CA GLY A 217 8.53 5.51 27.17
C GLY A 217 7.73 6.81 27.21
N TRP A 218 8.09 7.80 26.40
CA TRP A 218 7.33 9.04 26.24
C TRP A 218 6.08 8.76 25.44
N GLY A 219 4.94 9.25 25.89
CA GLY A 219 3.67 9.06 25.18
C GLY A 219 3.70 9.72 23.82
N PHE A 220 4.23 9.01 22.84
CA PHE A 220 4.14 9.42 21.45
C PHE A 220 2.79 8.93 20.91
N PHE A 221 2.00 9.84 20.36
CA PHE A 221 0.67 9.56 19.84
C PHE A 221 0.71 8.79 18.51
N THR A 222 1.59 7.79 18.38
CA THR A 222 1.64 6.89 17.25
C THR A 222 0.88 5.61 17.58
N SER A 223 -0.42 5.73 17.73
CA SER A 223 -1.26 4.55 17.87
C SER A 223 -1.89 4.19 16.53
N LEU A 224 -2.15 2.92 16.35
CA LEU A 224 -2.99 2.43 15.25
C LEU A 224 -4.32 3.18 15.19
N THR A 225 -4.89 3.57 16.35
CA THR A 225 -6.10 4.39 16.45
C THR A 225 -5.93 5.72 15.71
N MET A 226 -4.81 6.41 15.91
CA MET A 226 -4.53 7.67 15.24
C MET A 226 -4.43 7.51 13.71
N PHE A 227 -3.77 6.44 13.24
CA PHE A 227 -3.71 6.13 11.83
C PHE A 227 -5.11 5.85 11.24
N LYS A 228 -5.92 5.07 11.93
CA LYS A 228 -7.30 4.76 11.52
C LYS A 228 -8.17 6.02 11.44
N GLU A 229 -8.11 6.87 12.46
CA GLU A 229 -8.83 8.15 12.49
C GLU A 229 -8.37 9.08 11.37
N TRP A 230 -7.06 9.13 11.11
CA TRP A 230 -6.50 9.92 10.02
C TRP A 230 -6.97 9.41 8.65
N VAL A 231 -6.95 8.10 8.39
CA VAL A 231 -7.45 7.53 7.13
C VAL A 231 -8.94 7.83 6.94
N ALA A 232 -9.75 7.70 7.99
CA ALA A 232 -11.17 8.03 7.94
C ALA A 232 -11.40 9.51 7.60
N ASP A 233 -10.65 10.43 8.22
CA ASP A 233 -10.69 11.87 7.95
C ASP A 233 -10.27 12.19 6.49
N VAL A 234 -9.26 11.50 5.97
CA VAL A 234 -8.82 11.62 4.57
C VAL A 234 -9.90 11.14 3.59
N ILE A 235 -10.54 10.01 3.88
CA ILE A 235 -11.64 9.47 3.07
C ILE A 235 -12.80 10.47 3.02
N GLU A 236 -13.20 11.00 4.16
CA GLU A 236 -14.27 11.97 4.26
C GLU A 236 -13.93 13.28 3.54
N GLY A 237 -12.75 13.84 3.82
CA GLY A 237 -12.33 15.13 3.31
C GLY A 237 -12.06 15.16 1.80
N ASN A 238 -11.79 14.01 1.18
CA ASN A 238 -11.62 13.87 -0.27
C ASN A 238 -12.83 13.23 -0.98
N HIS A 239 -13.96 13.09 -0.29
CA HIS A 239 -15.21 12.53 -0.84
C HIS A 239 -15.05 11.11 -1.41
N LEU A 240 -14.30 10.27 -0.70
CA LEU A 240 -14.01 8.88 -1.09
C LEU A 240 -14.94 7.85 -0.41
N GLN A 241 -16.03 8.27 0.24
CA GLN A 241 -16.90 7.38 1.02
C GLN A 241 -17.58 6.30 0.16
N ASP A 242 -17.92 6.65 -1.10
CA ASP A 242 -18.60 5.74 -2.05
C ASP A 242 -17.63 4.87 -2.84
N THR A 243 -16.36 5.18 -2.82
CA THR A 243 -15.29 4.46 -3.55
C THR A 243 -14.22 3.93 -2.60
N GLY A 244 -13.37 4.79 -2.08
CA GLY A 244 -12.36 4.43 -1.09
C GLY A 244 -10.93 4.54 -1.56
N ILE A 245 -10.05 4.06 -0.68
CA ILE A 245 -8.61 3.94 -0.92
C ILE A 245 -8.28 2.48 -1.22
N VAL A 246 -7.53 2.22 -2.27
CA VAL A 246 -7.00 0.91 -2.64
C VAL A 246 -5.49 0.94 -2.47
N PHE A 247 -4.98 0.19 -1.51
CA PHE A 247 -3.56 0.10 -1.22
C PHE A 247 -3.02 -1.28 -1.64
N ILE A 248 -2.20 -1.33 -2.67
CA ILE A 248 -1.58 -2.54 -3.19
C ILE A 248 -0.10 -2.51 -2.81
N TRP A 249 0.34 -3.52 -2.06
CA TRP A 249 1.74 -3.62 -1.63
C TRP A 249 2.38 -4.88 -2.20
N ASP A 250 3.25 -4.71 -3.16
CA ASP A 250 4.02 -5.80 -3.75
C ASP A 250 5.28 -6.10 -2.94
N GLU A 251 5.72 -7.34 -2.97
CA GLU A 251 6.87 -7.86 -2.22
C GLU A 251 6.79 -7.61 -0.69
N PHE A 252 5.60 -7.71 -0.13
CA PHE A 252 5.35 -7.49 1.30
C PHE A 252 5.99 -8.54 2.21
N THR A 253 6.48 -9.65 1.65
CA THR A 253 7.16 -10.74 2.40
C THR A 253 8.33 -10.24 3.23
N SER A 254 9.05 -9.22 2.76
CA SER A 254 10.18 -8.64 3.49
C SER A 254 9.76 -8.02 4.82
N TYR A 255 8.60 -7.35 4.86
CA TYR A 255 8.03 -6.84 6.11
C TYR A 255 7.74 -7.98 7.10
N LEU A 256 7.09 -9.05 6.66
CA LEU A 256 6.74 -10.19 7.52
C LEU A 256 7.97 -10.86 8.13
N ARG A 257 9.05 -10.99 7.33
CA ARG A 257 10.32 -11.56 7.80
C ARG A 257 11.01 -10.67 8.82
N ASN A 258 10.97 -9.36 8.62
CA ASN A 258 11.62 -8.39 9.49
C ASN A 258 10.84 -8.14 10.81
N ASN A 259 9.54 -8.42 10.82
CA ASN A 259 8.62 -8.12 11.91
C ASN A 259 7.75 -9.33 12.28
N PRO A 260 8.34 -10.49 12.67
CA PRO A 260 7.58 -11.73 12.86
C PRO A 260 6.63 -11.70 14.06
N THR A 261 6.79 -10.73 14.95
CA THR A 261 5.96 -10.54 16.16
C THR A 261 5.09 -9.29 16.11
N ASP A 262 5.05 -8.62 14.94
CA ASP A 262 4.23 -7.41 14.79
C ASP A 262 2.75 -7.80 14.64
N ASP A 263 1.91 -7.20 15.45
CA ASP A 263 0.47 -7.46 15.55
C ASP A 263 -0.39 -6.41 14.84
N VAL A 264 0.23 -5.43 14.16
CA VAL A 264 -0.50 -4.32 13.52
C VAL A 264 -1.39 -4.75 12.36
N LEU A 265 -1.04 -5.84 11.66
CA LEU A 265 -1.75 -6.27 10.44
C LEU A 265 -3.17 -6.77 10.71
N GLN A 266 -3.39 -7.48 11.83
CA GLN A 266 -4.72 -7.94 12.19
C GLN A 266 -5.65 -6.75 12.45
N PRO A 267 -5.33 -5.77 13.33
CA PRO A 267 -6.16 -4.59 13.53
C PRO A 267 -6.33 -3.69 12.29
N LEU A 268 -5.35 -3.66 11.37
CA LEU A 268 -5.51 -2.99 10.07
C LEU A 268 -6.52 -3.72 9.18
N SER A 269 -6.48 -5.05 9.17
CA SER A 269 -7.47 -5.87 8.45
C SER A 269 -8.89 -5.70 9.00
N GLU A 270 -9.03 -5.57 10.34
CA GLU A 270 -10.32 -5.23 10.98
C GLU A 270 -10.81 -3.83 10.54
N PHE A 271 -9.90 -2.85 10.52
CA PHE A 271 -10.23 -1.49 10.06
C PHE A 271 -10.71 -1.46 8.60
N CYS A 272 -10.17 -2.30 7.72
CA CYS A 272 -10.63 -2.43 6.35
C CYS A 272 -12.10 -2.88 6.26
N LYS A 273 -12.66 -3.52 7.28
CA LYS A 273 -14.09 -3.86 7.33
C LYS A 273 -14.96 -2.64 7.65
N GLU A 274 -14.43 -1.72 8.46
CA GLU A 274 -15.15 -0.55 8.97
C GLU A 274 -15.17 0.61 7.97
N GLN A 275 -14.10 0.76 7.17
CA GLN A 275 -13.90 1.88 6.24
C GLN A 275 -13.73 1.40 4.81
N PRO A 276 -14.03 2.21 3.78
CA PRO A 276 -13.74 1.90 2.39
C PRO A 276 -12.23 2.00 2.12
N PHE A 277 -11.46 1.14 2.79
CA PHE A 277 -10.03 0.99 2.67
C PHE A 277 -9.70 -0.45 2.27
N PHE A 278 -9.20 -0.62 1.05
CA PHE A 278 -8.88 -1.92 0.48
C PHE A 278 -7.37 -2.14 0.55
N MET A 279 -6.95 -3.24 1.13
CA MET A 279 -5.55 -3.59 1.27
C MET A 279 -5.24 -4.91 0.55
N PHE A 280 -4.36 -4.86 -0.44
CA PHE A 280 -3.87 -6.02 -1.16
C PHE A 280 -2.39 -6.23 -0.85
N LEU A 281 -2.06 -7.33 -0.17
CA LEU A 281 -0.70 -7.66 0.21
C LEU A 281 -0.21 -8.84 -0.65
N ILE A 282 0.80 -8.59 -1.48
CA ILE A 282 1.39 -9.61 -2.35
C ILE A 282 2.60 -10.19 -1.63
N VAL A 283 2.53 -11.50 -1.36
CA VAL A 283 3.54 -12.20 -0.59
C VAL A 283 4.04 -13.44 -1.32
N HIS A 284 5.30 -13.78 -1.13
CA HIS A 284 5.85 -15.05 -1.56
C HIS A 284 5.54 -16.13 -0.51
N LYS A 285 5.12 -17.29 -0.97
CA LYS A 285 5.04 -18.48 -0.12
C LYS A 285 6.46 -18.76 0.38
N ALA A 286 6.67 -18.70 1.70
CA ALA A 286 7.92 -19.16 2.26
C ALA A 286 8.08 -20.63 1.85
N GLU A 287 9.22 -21.00 1.25
CA GLU A 287 9.60 -22.39 1.16
C GLU A 287 9.62 -22.89 2.61
N GLN A 288 8.67 -23.76 2.94
CA GLN A 288 8.76 -24.51 4.17
C GLN A 288 10.01 -25.36 4.03
N GLY A 289 11.09 -24.97 4.71
CA GLY A 289 12.20 -25.86 4.91
C GLY A 289 11.66 -27.16 5.51
N PRO A 290 12.34 -28.30 5.29
CA PRO A 290 11.88 -29.57 5.82
C PRO A 290 11.67 -29.43 7.34
N LEU A 291 10.45 -29.78 7.80
CA LEU A 291 10.12 -29.97 9.19
C LEU A 291 10.99 -31.11 9.76
#